data_17dec8d315e51a23f0dfd79004b39a3e
#
_entry.id   17dec8d315e51a23f0dfd79004b39a3e
#
_cell.length_a   1.000
_cell.length_b   1.000
_cell.length_c   1.000
_cell.angle_alpha   90.00
_cell.angle_beta   90.00
_cell.angle_gamma   90.00
#
_symmetry.space_group_name_H-M   'P 1'
#
loop_
_entity.id
_entity.type
_entity.pdbx_description
1 polymer ?
#
loop_
_entity_poly.entity_id
_entity_poly.type
_entity_poly.pdbx_seq_one_letter_code
_entity_poly.pdbx_strand_id
1 'polypeptide(L)'
;MELGDKVEEKLKELGIDYNIVNHPPALTTEDADRFIEGIEGVRTKTLFLTNKKKRAFYLIIMDEGKRMNMNKFGELVNEKTIKMASSELLDSKLGLPPGTVSPFGLLNNIEKDVKVYVDEEIVNEDIMCFHPNINTKTLFLKTKDLFCAKI
;
A
#
# COMPACT_ATOMS: atom_id res chain seq x y z
N MET A 1 -3.14 2.49 -20.59
CA MET A 1 -3.12 1.37 -19.63
C MET A 1 -3.59 1.87 -18.26
N GLU A 2 -4.56 1.21 -17.68
CA GLU A 2 -5.05 1.57 -16.36
C GLU A 2 -4.01 1.25 -15.28
N LEU A 3 -4.11 1.95 -14.14
CA LEU A 3 -3.16 1.78 -13.03
C LEU A 3 -3.08 0.33 -12.53
N GLY A 4 -4.23 -0.35 -12.43
CA GLY A 4 -4.28 -1.75 -12.01
C GLY A 4 -3.61 -2.69 -12.99
N ASP A 5 -3.68 -2.40 -14.27
CA ASP A 5 -3.05 -3.22 -15.31
C ASP A 5 -1.54 -3.19 -15.24
N LYS A 6 -0.96 -2.04 -14.89
CA LYS A 6 0.49 -1.91 -14.70
C LYS A 6 0.98 -2.77 -13.53
N VAL A 7 0.19 -2.86 -12.47
CA VAL A 7 0.53 -3.68 -11.30
C VAL A 7 0.54 -5.15 -11.70
N GLU A 8 -0.51 -5.63 -12.37
CA GLU A 8 -0.60 -7.03 -12.80
C GLU A 8 0.53 -7.38 -13.77
N GLU A 9 0.82 -6.50 -14.71
CA GLU A 9 1.90 -6.70 -15.68
C GLU A 9 3.26 -6.84 -14.98
N LYS A 10 3.52 -6.01 -13.97
CA LYS A 10 4.76 -6.08 -13.19
C LYS A 10 4.87 -7.38 -12.40
N LEU A 11 3.79 -7.82 -11.79
CA LEU A 11 3.77 -9.08 -11.05
C LEU A 11 4.04 -10.28 -11.96
N LYS A 12 3.47 -10.28 -13.16
CA LYS A 12 3.72 -11.32 -14.17
C LYS A 12 5.19 -11.31 -14.61
N GLU A 13 5.74 -10.12 -14.83
CA GLU A 13 7.15 -9.94 -15.20
C GLU A 13 8.09 -10.50 -14.13
N LEU A 14 7.75 -10.32 -12.86
CA LEU A 14 8.53 -10.81 -11.73
C LEU A 14 8.29 -12.30 -11.41
N GLY A 15 7.34 -12.93 -12.08
CA GLY A 15 7.00 -14.34 -11.83
C GLY A 15 6.28 -14.55 -10.50
N ILE A 16 5.59 -13.54 -9.99
CA ILE A 16 4.86 -13.60 -8.73
C ILE A 16 3.42 -14.05 -8.96
N ASP A 17 3.00 -15.09 -8.25
CA ASP A 17 1.61 -15.54 -8.27
C ASP A 17 0.72 -14.60 -7.46
N TYR A 18 -0.45 -14.31 -7.99
CA TYR A 18 -1.42 -13.46 -7.33
C TYR A 18 -2.85 -13.84 -7.74
N ASN A 19 -3.81 -13.44 -6.91
CA ASN A 19 -5.22 -13.57 -7.23
C ASN A 19 -5.86 -12.20 -7.26
N ILE A 20 -6.75 -11.96 -8.20
CA ILE A 20 -7.49 -10.71 -8.35
C ILE A 20 -8.97 -10.98 -8.17
N VAL A 21 -9.63 -10.16 -7.37
CA VAL A 21 -11.09 -10.11 -7.28
C VAL A 21 -11.55 -8.79 -7.89
N ASN A 22 -12.33 -8.86 -8.95
CA ASN A 22 -12.94 -7.69 -9.57
C ASN A 22 -14.26 -7.40 -8.86
N HIS A 23 -14.53 -6.14 -8.57
CA HIS A 23 -15.74 -5.73 -7.86
C HIS A 23 -16.12 -4.28 -8.24
N PRO A 24 -17.34 -3.84 -7.88
CA PRO A 24 -17.71 -2.44 -8.07
C PRO A 24 -16.78 -1.52 -7.28
N PRO A 25 -16.68 -0.23 -7.63
CA PRO A 25 -15.83 0.68 -6.90
C PRO A 25 -16.11 0.65 -5.40
N ALA A 26 -15.06 0.39 -4.60
CA ALA A 26 -15.13 0.41 -3.15
C ALA A 26 -14.92 1.84 -2.68
N LEU A 27 -15.97 2.45 -2.12
CA LEU A 27 -15.93 3.82 -1.63
C LEU A 27 -15.50 3.90 -0.18
N THR A 28 -15.61 2.78 0.55
CA THR A 28 -15.20 2.67 1.96
C THR A 28 -14.46 1.36 2.16
N THR A 29 -13.71 1.26 3.28
CA THR A 29 -13.06 0.03 3.70
C THR A 29 -14.08 -1.08 3.91
N GLU A 30 -15.24 -0.75 4.47
CA GLU A 30 -16.32 -1.71 4.70
C GLU A 30 -16.85 -2.31 3.40
N ASP A 31 -17.00 -1.48 2.37
CA ASP A 31 -17.42 -1.95 1.04
C ASP A 31 -16.38 -2.91 0.46
N ALA A 32 -15.12 -2.54 0.54
CA ALA A 32 -14.02 -3.37 0.02
C ALA A 32 -14.01 -4.74 0.69
N ASP A 33 -14.13 -4.77 2.01
CA ASP A 33 -14.11 -6.01 2.78
C ASP A 33 -15.31 -6.90 2.47
N ARG A 34 -16.48 -6.31 2.25
CA ARG A 34 -17.69 -7.05 1.89
C ARG A 34 -17.53 -7.75 0.54
N PHE A 35 -16.91 -7.09 -0.44
CA PHE A 35 -16.70 -7.67 -1.77
C PHE A 35 -15.76 -8.87 -1.77
N ILE A 36 -14.93 -9.01 -0.75
CA ILE A 36 -13.96 -10.11 -0.64
C ILE A 36 -14.22 -11.00 0.57
N GLU A 37 -15.41 -10.94 1.14
CA GLU A 37 -15.80 -11.74 2.28
C GLU A 37 -15.56 -13.24 2.03
N GLY A 38 -14.96 -13.91 3.02
CA GLY A 38 -14.66 -15.34 2.94
C GLY A 38 -13.35 -15.69 2.27
N ILE A 39 -12.65 -14.72 1.69
CA ILE A 39 -11.34 -14.98 1.06
C ILE A 39 -10.23 -14.72 2.07
N GLU A 40 -9.32 -15.69 2.23
CA GLU A 40 -8.22 -15.61 3.19
C GLU A 40 -7.19 -14.56 2.78
N GLY A 41 -6.74 -13.77 3.75
CA GLY A 41 -5.70 -12.76 3.56
C GLY A 41 -5.89 -11.62 4.56
N VAL A 42 -4.79 -11.11 5.11
CA VAL A 42 -4.88 -9.98 6.03
C VAL A 42 -5.29 -8.73 5.25
N ARG A 43 -6.31 -8.05 5.76
CA ARG A 43 -6.82 -6.80 5.17
C ARG A 43 -5.87 -5.68 5.56
N THR A 44 -5.09 -5.18 4.60
CA THR A 44 -4.10 -4.14 4.86
C THR A 44 -4.62 -2.76 4.51
N LYS A 45 -4.00 -1.76 5.11
CA LYS A 45 -4.07 -0.39 4.63
C LYS A 45 -2.66 0.11 4.42
N THR A 46 -2.50 1.04 3.51
CA THR A 46 -1.22 1.64 3.18
C THR A 46 -1.32 3.15 3.40
N LEU A 47 -0.40 3.67 4.19
CA LEU A 47 -0.36 5.09 4.50
C LEU A 47 0.89 5.71 3.88
N PHE A 48 0.74 6.90 3.32
CA PHE A 48 1.86 7.66 2.78
C PHE A 48 2.13 8.86 3.68
N LEU A 49 3.30 8.86 4.30
CA LEU A 49 3.67 9.83 5.33
C LEU A 49 4.89 10.64 4.91
N THR A 50 5.03 11.80 5.51
CA THR A 50 6.18 12.67 5.30
C THR A 50 6.58 13.33 6.61
N ASN A 51 7.81 13.90 6.67
CA ASN A 51 8.26 14.69 7.80
C ASN A 51 7.80 16.16 7.64
N LYS A 52 8.06 16.98 8.65
CA LYS A 52 7.63 18.38 8.64
C LYS A 52 8.14 19.16 7.43
N LYS A 53 9.38 18.92 7.02
CA LYS A 53 10.02 19.64 5.90
C LYS A 53 9.68 19.04 4.53
N LYS A 54 8.91 17.96 4.48
CA LYS A 54 8.54 17.26 3.24
C LYS A 54 9.75 16.82 2.42
N ARG A 55 10.78 16.34 3.11
CA ARG A 55 12.04 15.86 2.49
C ARG A 55 12.24 14.36 2.63
N ALA A 56 11.51 13.72 3.52
CA ALA A 56 11.54 12.28 3.72
C ALA A 56 10.13 11.72 3.53
N PHE A 57 10.03 10.57 2.85
CA PHE A 57 8.75 9.97 2.49
C PHE A 57 8.72 8.53 2.93
N TYR A 58 7.59 8.12 3.52
CA TYR A 58 7.43 6.81 4.12
C TYR A 58 6.12 6.17 3.68
N LEU A 59 6.19 4.91 3.29
CA LEU A 59 5.02 4.12 2.94
C LEU A 59 4.86 3.05 4.01
N ILE A 60 3.73 3.05 4.70
CA ILE A 60 3.49 2.15 5.82
C ILE A 60 2.39 1.16 5.45
N ILE A 61 2.70 -0.12 5.56
CA ILE A 61 1.73 -1.20 5.33
C ILE A 61 1.37 -1.79 6.68
N MET A 62 0.09 -1.78 7.02
CA MET A 62 -0.39 -2.26 8.32
C MET A 62 -1.79 -2.83 8.21
N ASP A 63 -2.26 -3.49 9.28
CA ASP A 63 -3.64 -4.00 9.36
C ASP A 63 -4.60 -2.81 9.27
N GLU A 64 -5.64 -2.95 8.47
CA GLU A 64 -6.61 -1.87 8.26
C GLU A 64 -7.37 -1.47 9.53
N GLY A 65 -7.51 -2.39 10.48
CA GLY A 65 -8.17 -2.13 11.75
C GLY A 65 -7.29 -1.45 12.80
N LYS A 66 -6.00 -1.34 12.54
CA LYS A 66 -5.04 -0.76 13.49
C LYS A 66 -4.89 0.74 13.28
N ARG A 67 -4.78 1.47 14.38
CA ARG A 67 -4.56 2.91 14.33
C ARG A 67 -3.06 3.22 14.31
N MET A 68 -2.64 4.09 13.41
CA MET A 68 -1.25 4.53 13.31
C MET A 68 -0.86 5.42 14.49
N ASN A 69 0.27 5.10 15.14
CA ASN A 69 0.86 5.95 16.16
C ASN A 69 1.98 6.78 15.52
N MET A 70 1.66 8.01 15.14
CA MET A 70 2.59 8.91 14.46
C MET A 70 3.81 9.25 15.30
N ASN A 71 3.64 9.45 16.62
CA ASN A 71 4.74 9.80 17.51
C ASN A 71 5.75 8.66 17.62
N LYS A 72 5.24 7.45 17.76
CA LYS A 72 6.08 6.26 17.87
C LYS A 72 6.86 6.01 16.57
N PHE A 73 6.22 6.20 15.44
CA PHE A 73 6.89 6.09 14.16
C PHE A 73 7.95 7.18 13.99
N GLY A 74 7.65 8.41 14.41
CA GLY A 74 8.61 9.50 14.40
C GLY A 74 9.88 9.17 15.19
N GLU A 75 9.73 8.57 16.37
CA GLU A 75 10.87 8.12 17.18
C GLU A 75 11.69 7.07 16.43
N LEU A 76 11.05 6.14 15.76
CA LEU A 76 11.71 5.09 14.98
C LEU A 76 12.59 5.67 13.87
N VAL A 77 12.17 6.72 13.20
CA VAL A 77 12.88 7.33 12.07
C VAL A 77 13.62 8.61 12.44
N ASN A 78 13.69 8.95 13.73
CA ASN A 78 14.37 10.14 14.26
C ASN A 78 13.79 11.46 13.72
N GLU A 79 12.47 11.52 13.65
CA GLU A 79 11.75 12.73 13.23
C GLU A 79 10.83 13.21 14.35
N LYS A 80 10.84 14.51 14.62
CA LYS A 80 9.97 15.10 15.64
C LYS A 80 8.51 15.12 15.21
N THR A 81 8.27 15.32 13.93
CA THR A 81 6.92 15.43 13.38
C THR A 81 6.76 14.55 12.16
N ILE A 82 5.81 13.65 12.22
CA ILE A 82 5.36 12.83 11.09
C ILE A 82 3.91 13.18 10.81
N LYS A 83 3.56 13.34 9.55
CA LYS A 83 2.21 13.68 9.14
C LYS A 83 1.83 12.95 7.87
N MET A 84 0.53 12.88 7.59
CA MET A 84 0.04 12.36 6.32
C MET A 84 0.52 13.26 5.20
N ALA A 85 1.02 12.68 4.13
CA ALA A 85 1.41 13.44 2.95
C ALA A 85 0.18 14.00 2.27
N SER A 86 0.31 15.17 1.66
CA SER A 86 -0.78 15.81 0.93
C SER A 86 -1.14 15.04 -0.33
N SER A 87 -2.32 15.32 -0.89
CA SER A 87 -2.72 14.74 -2.18
C SER A 87 -1.77 15.13 -3.30
N GLU A 88 -1.17 16.31 -3.22
CA GLU A 88 -0.18 16.78 -4.19
C GLU A 88 1.10 15.94 -4.13
N LEU A 89 1.59 15.62 -2.93
CA LEU A 89 2.75 14.76 -2.75
C LEU A 89 2.45 13.34 -3.18
N LEU A 90 1.25 12.85 -2.87
CA LEU A 90 0.82 11.51 -3.27
C LEU A 90 0.84 11.37 -4.78
N ASP A 91 0.29 12.35 -5.49
CA ASP A 91 0.31 12.37 -6.95
C ASP A 91 1.75 12.48 -7.50
N SER A 92 2.53 13.39 -6.95
CA SER A 92 3.91 13.64 -7.39
C SER A 92 4.83 12.44 -7.18
N LYS A 93 4.73 11.75 -6.05
CA LYS A 93 5.64 10.67 -5.69
C LYS A 93 5.15 9.28 -6.10
N LEU A 94 3.85 9.03 -6.02
CA LEU A 94 3.27 7.71 -6.27
C LEU A 94 2.31 7.68 -7.46
N GLY A 95 1.94 8.84 -7.99
CA GLY A 95 1.01 8.93 -9.11
C GLY A 95 -0.40 8.41 -8.78
N LEU A 96 -0.83 8.53 -7.53
CA LEU A 96 -2.10 7.99 -7.07
C LEU A 96 -3.00 9.07 -6.48
N PRO A 97 -4.33 8.93 -6.66
CA PRO A 97 -5.28 9.76 -5.92
C PRO A 97 -5.47 9.24 -4.50
N PRO A 98 -6.00 10.07 -3.58
CA PRO A 98 -6.36 9.61 -2.25
C PRO A 98 -7.35 8.44 -2.33
N GLY A 99 -7.24 7.50 -1.38
CA GLY A 99 -8.15 6.35 -1.28
C GLY A 99 -7.70 5.10 -2.01
N THR A 100 -6.68 5.19 -2.87
CA THR A 100 -6.15 4.02 -3.58
C THR A 100 -4.66 3.80 -3.33
N VAL A 101 -4.15 4.32 -2.21
CA VAL A 101 -2.74 4.17 -1.86
C VAL A 101 -2.40 2.70 -1.62
N SER A 102 -1.36 2.23 -2.28
CA SER A 102 -0.87 0.86 -2.15
C SER A 102 0.64 0.82 -2.34
N PRO A 103 1.30 -0.26 -1.92
CA PRO A 103 2.75 -0.39 -2.15
C PRO A 103 3.11 -0.39 -3.63
N PHE A 104 2.15 -0.69 -4.51
CA PHE A 104 2.38 -0.69 -5.96
C PHE A 104 2.50 0.73 -6.54
N GLY A 105 2.19 1.76 -5.76
CA GLY A 105 2.50 3.14 -6.14
C GLY A 105 4.00 3.37 -6.32
N LEU A 106 4.84 2.51 -5.73
CA LEU A 106 6.28 2.58 -5.91
C LEU A 106 6.71 2.40 -7.36
N LEU A 107 5.88 1.78 -8.19
CA LEU A 107 6.14 1.66 -9.63
C LEU A 107 6.25 3.03 -10.30
N ASN A 108 5.62 4.04 -9.73
CA ASN A 108 5.63 5.41 -10.23
C ASN A 108 6.66 6.30 -9.52
N ASN A 109 7.35 5.77 -8.52
CA ASN A 109 8.35 6.53 -7.75
C ASN A 109 9.71 6.45 -8.45
N ILE A 110 9.90 7.25 -9.48
CA ILE A 110 11.11 7.28 -10.29
C ILE A 110 12.33 7.63 -9.45
N GLU A 111 12.19 8.54 -8.52
CA GLU A 111 13.26 9.02 -7.65
C GLU A 111 13.72 7.98 -6.62
N LYS A 112 12.90 6.98 -6.36
CA LYS A 112 13.16 5.91 -5.38
C LYS A 112 13.52 6.43 -3.99
N ASP A 113 12.88 7.51 -3.60
CA ASP A 113 13.10 8.20 -2.32
C ASP A 113 12.05 7.88 -1.26
N VAL A 114 11.15 6.96 -1.54
CA VAL A 114 10.13 6.51 -0.58
C VAL A 114 10.62 5.25 0.13
N LYS A 115 10.66 5.29 1.46
CA LYS A 115 11.05 4.16 2.29
C LYS A 115 9.81 3.38 2.73
N VAL A 116 9.86 2.05 2.62
CA VAL A 116 8.74 1.17 2.94
C VAL A 116 8.93 0.52 4.31
N TYR A 117 7.88 0.56 5.12
CA TYR A 117 7.85 -0.09 6.42
C TYR A 117 6.61 -0.98 6.50
N VAL A 118 6.78 -2.17 7.02
CA VAL A 118 5.68 -3.12 7.23
C VAL A 118 5.55 -3.35 8.73
N ASP A 119 4.31 -3.24 9.24
CA ASP A 119 4.06 -3.46 10.66
C ASP A 119 4.38 -4.93 11.02
N GLU A 120 5.13 -5.12 12.10
CA GLU A 120 5.52 -6.46 12.54
C GLU A 120 4.32 -7.36 12.88
N GLU A 121 3.17 -6.79 13.19
CA GLU A 121 1.96 -7.58 13.50
C GLU A 121 1.44 -8.36 12.30
N ILE A 122 1.74 -7.92 11.08
CA ILE A 122 1.26 -8.59 9.86
C ILE A 122 2.37 -9.26 9.05
N VAL A 123 3.63 -9.08 9.43
CA VAL A 123 4.77 -9.59 8.66
C VAL A 123 4.79 -11.11 8.55
N ASN A 124 4.17 -11.80 9.50
CA ASN A 124 4.11 -13.28 9.53
C ASN A 124 2.80 -13.85 8.95
N GLU A 125 1.90 -13.00 8.46
CA GLU A 125 0.69 -13.47 7.79
C GLU A 125 1.05 -14.09 6.44
N ASP A 126 0.38 -15.20 6.07
CA ASP A 126 0.71 -15.91 4.84
C ASP A 126 0.35 -15.11 3.59
N ILE A 127 -0.81 -14.45 3.62
CA ILE A 127 -1.37 -13.73 2.47
C ILE A 127 -1.79 -12.34 2.90
N MET A 128 -1.46 -11.36 2.08
CA MET A 128 -1.90 -9.98 2.24
C MET A 128 -2.78 -9.57 1.05
N CYS A 129 -3.74 -8.68 1.29
CA CYS A 129 -4.51 -8.12 0.20
C CYS A 129 -4.37 -6.60 0.13
N PHE A 130 -4.42 -6.09 -1.09
CA PHE A 130 -4.21 -4.68 -1.41
C PHE A 130 -5.15 -4.24 -2.52
N HIS A 131 -5.34 -2.94 -2.65
CA HIS A 131 -5.90 -2.35 -3.86
C HIS A 131 -4.74 -2.14 -4.84
N PRO A 132 -4.77 -2.69 -6.05
CA PRO A 132 -3.66 -2.53 -7.00
C PRO A 132 -3.74 -1.18 -7.72
N ASN A 133 -3.60 -0.09 -6.97
CA ASN A 133 -3.68 1.31 -7.42
C ASN A 133 -5.05 1.70 -8.01
N ILE A 134 -6.09 0.91 -7.75
CA ILE A 134 -7.45 1.15 -8.23
C ILE A 134 -8.46 0.54 -7.24
N ASN A 135 -9.66 1.11 -7.16
CA ASN A 135 -10.67 0.67 -6.18
C ASN A 135 -11.71 -0.32 -6.71
N THR A 136 -11.54 -0.82 -7.94
CA THR A 136 -12.41 -1.82 -8.54
C THR A 136 -11.85 -3.23 -8.50
N LYS A 137 -10.72 -3.41 -7.85
CA LYS A 137 -10.03 -4.70 -7.73
C LYS A 137 -9.41 -4.83 -6.35
N THR A 138 -9.33 -6.05 -5.85
CA THR A 138 -8.52 -6.39 -4.68
C THR A 138 -7.56 -7.50 -5.08
N LEU A 139 -6.29 -7.30 -4.79
CA LEU A 139 -5.22 -8.22 -5.15
C LEU A 139 -4.74 -8.95 -3.90
N PHE A 140 -4.60 -10.27 -4.03
CA PHE A 140 -4.09 -11.14 -2.96
C PHE A 140 -2.78 -11.74 -3.41
N LEU A 141 -1.75 -11.65 -2.57
CA LEU A 141 -0.48 -12.30 -2.84
C LEU A 141 0.15 -12.80 -1.55
N LYS A 142 1.13 -13.69 -1.69
CA LYS A 142 1.86 -14.21 -0.54
C LYS A 142 2.74 -13.11 0.04
N THR A 143 2.70 -12.96 1.35
CA THR A 143 3.50 -11.94 2.06
C THR A 143 4.97 -12.02 1.70
N LYS A 144 5.53 -13.22 1.65
CA LYS A 144 6.94 -13.43 1.28
C LYS A 144 7.27 -12.89 -0.11
N ASP A 145 6.34 -12.98 -1.04
CA ASP A 145 6.55 -12.50 -2.41
C ASP A 145 6.58 -10.97 -2.48
N LEU A 146 5.82 -10.32 -1.60
CA LEU A 146 5.87 -8.86 -1.48
C LEU A 146 7.27 -8.38 -1.07
N PHE A 147 7.89 -9.05 -0.10
CA PHE A 147 9.24 -8.69 0.35
C PHE A 147 10.33 -9.01 -0.69
N CYS A 148 10.09 -9.98 -1.55
CA CYS A 148 11.04 -10.33 -2.61
C CYS A 148 10.85 -9.50 -3.87
N ALA A 149 9.74 -8.79 -4.00
CA ALA A 149 9.46 -7.99 -5.18
C ALA A 149 10.39 -6.76 -5.23
N LYS A 150 11.06 -6.58 -6.36
CA LYS A 150 11.86 -5.39 -6.61
C LYS A 150 11.03 -4.41 -7.42
N ILE A 151 10.42 -3.51 -6.70
CA ILE A 151 9.54 -2.51 -7.29
C ILE A 151 10.27 -1.19 -7.48
#